data_01c830d7dad4a6115c24c367995177fb
#
_entry.id   01c830d7dad4a6115c24c367995177fb
#
_cell.length_a   1.000
_cell.length_b   1.000
_cell.length_c   1.000
_cell.angle_alpha   90.00
_cell.angle_beta   90.00
_cell.angle_gamma   90.00
#
_symmetry.space_group_name_H-M   'P 1'
#
loop_
_entity.id
_entity.type
_entity.pdbx_description
1 polymer ?
#
loop_
_entity_poly.entity_id
_entity_poly.type
_entity_poly.pdbx_seq_one_letter_code
_entity_poly.pdbx_strand_id
1 'polypeptide(L)'
;MNQPYLNQYVEVIKGKIGEDALVDSYINKLSKDVPTLVVDSAKYYEVMESLRFHEGLAFDYMSELHATDFVTHMEVYVHLFSYGKKQSVAVKVKLDREAPQVESVTALWKGADWPERETYDLLGIVFKGHPNLSRILMPDDWIGHPLRKDYEPYDVEV
;
A
#
# COMPACT_ATOMS: atom_id res chain seq x y z
N MET A 1 13.75 -20.03 -1.94
CA MET A 1 12.51 -20.76 -2.15
C MET A 1 11.44 -19.97 -2.88
N ASN A 2 11.26 -18.68 -2.57
CA ASN A 2 10.25 -17.86 -3.26
C ASN A 2 10.82 -17.01 -4.41
N GLN A 3 12.12 -17.17 -4.72
CA GLN A 3 12.75 -16.44 -5.81
C GLN A 3 12.10 -16.67 -7.17
N PRO A 4 11.68 -17.92 -7.54
CA PRO A 4 10.97 -18.11 -8.81
C PRO A 4 9.65 -17.36 -8.88
N TYR A 5 8.92 -17.24 -7.76
CA TYR A 5 7.68 -16.46 -7.69
C TYR A 5 7.97 -14.98 -7.88
N LEU A 6 8.99 -14.46 -7.19
CA LEU A 6 9.39 -13.06 -7.35
C LEU A 6 9.73 -12.76 -8.80
N ASN A 7 10.51 -13.63 -9.44
CA ASN A 7 10.92 -13.46 -10.83
C ASN A 7 9.70 -13.42 -11.77
N GLN A 8 8.71 -14.28 -11.52
CA GLN A 8 7.47 -14.31 -12.27
C GLN A 8 6.69 -12.99 -12.12
N TYR A 9 6.54 -12.50 -10.89
CA TYR A 9 5.80 -11.26 -10.62
C TYR A 9 6.48 -10.08 -11.30
N VAL A 10 7.80 -9.98 -11.17
CA VAL A 10 8.59 -8.91 -11.80
C VAL A 10 8.45 -8.95 -13.32
N GLU A 11 8.56 -10.12 -13.91
CA GLU A 11 8.46 -10.30 -15.37
C GLU A 11 7.08 -9.86 -15.88
N VAL A 12 6.00 -10.28 -15.21
CA VAL A 12 4.64 -9.92 -15.61
C VAL A 12 4.43 -8.41 -15.50
N ILE A 13 4.83 -7.81 -14.38
CA ILE A 13 4.62 -6.38 -14.14
C ILE A 13 5.42 -5.54 -15.15
N LYS A 14 6.70 -5.84 -15.34
CA LYS A 14 7.53 -5.10 -16.28
C LYS A 14 7.07 -5.28 -17.73
N GLY A 15 6.62 -6.48 -18.08
CA GLY A 15 6.09 -6.74 -19.40
C GLY A 15 4.80 -6.02 -19.71
N LYS A 16 3.95 -5.84 -18.72
CA LYS A 16 2.63 -5.22 -18.89
C LYS A 16 2.64 -3.69 -18.75
N ILE A 17 3.44 -3.17 -17.83
CA ILE A 17 3.38 -1.76 -17.42
C ILE A 17 4.63 -1.01 -17.86
N GLY A 18 5.80 -1.65 -17.78
CA GLY A 18 7.08 -1.07 -18.16
C GLY A 18 8.16 -1.31 -17.12
N GLU A 19 9.40 -1.11 -17.52
CA GLU A 19 10.57 -1.33 -16.67
C GLU A 19 10.60 -0.41 -15.46
N ASP A 20 10.02 0.78 -15.59
CA ASP A 20 10.00 1.81 -14.55
C ASP A 20 8.87 1.64 -13.52
N ALA A 21 8.01 0.64 -13.70
CA ALA A 21 6.93 0.38 -12.75
C ALA A 21 7.45 -0.06 -11.38
N LEU A 22 8.55 -0.79 -11.35
CA LEU A 22 9.18 -1.28 -10.11
C LEU A 22 10.47 -0.52 -9.83
N VAL A 23 10.55 0.06 -8.65
CA VAL A 23 11.76 0.72 -8.14
C VAL A 23 12.75 -0.33 -7.63
N ASP A 24 12.23 -1.39 -7.00
CA ASP A 24 13.04 -2.47 -6.44
C ASP A 24 12.18 -3.72 -6.30
N SER A 25 12.82 -4.85 -6.10
CA SER A 25 12.16 -6.11 -5.78
C SER A 25 13.13 -7.01 -5.02
N TYR A 26 12.65 -7.72 -4.02
CA TYR A 26 13.49 -8.58 -3.20
C TYR A 26 12.67 -9.60 -2.43
N ILE A 27 13.36 -10.62 -1.91
CA ILE A 27 12.77 -11.56 -0.95
C ILE A 27 13.01 -11.03 0.46
N ASN A 28 11.93 -10.80 1.20
CA ASN A 28 12.04 -10.27 2.57
C ASN A 28 12.25 -11.42 3.55
N LYS A 29 13.51 -11.66 3.91
CA LYS A 29 13.89 -12.75 4.81
C LYS A 29 13.37 -12.55 6.24
N LEU A 30 13.11 -11.32 6.62
CA LEU A 30 12.57 -11.02 7.96
C LEU A 30 11.07 -11.24 8.05
N SER A 31 10.41 -11.43 6.93
CA SER A 31 8.95 -11.64 6.85
C SER A 31 8.66 -12.90 6.04
N LYS A 32 9.12 -14.06 6.54
CA LYS A 32 8.83 -15.38 5.98
C LYS A 32 9.15 -15.52 4.49
N ASP A 33 10.21 -14.88 4.03
CA ASP A 33 10.65 -14.91 2.63
C ASP A 33 9.58 -14.43 1.65
N VAL A 34 8.72 -13.49 2.06
CA VAL A 34 7.68 -12.98 1.15
C VAL A 34 8.31 -12.18 0.01
N PRO A 35 7.95 -12.48 -1.24
CA PRO A 35 8.37 -11.63 -2.37
C PRO A 35 7.82 -10.23 -2.20
N THR A 36 8.69 -9.22 -2.31
CA THR A 36 8.34 -7.83 -2.06
C THR A 36 8.65 -7.00 -3.30
N LEU A 37 7.67 -6.21 -3.73
CA LEU A 37 7.77 -5.29 -4.85
C LEU A 37 7.75 -3.87 -4.32
N VAL A 38 8.75 -3.07 -4.67
CA VAL A 38 8.74 -1.63 -4.41
C VAL A 38 8.30 -0.93 -5.68
N VAL A 39 7.15 -0.28 -5.65
CA VAL A 39 6.44 0.21 -6.82
C VAL A 39 6.52 1.73 -6.89
N ASP A 40 6.68 2.27 -8.10
CA ASP A 40 6.56 3.70 -8.35
C ASP A 40 5.13 4.15 -8.03
N SER A 41 4.97 5.22 -7.25
CA SER A 41 3.66 5.70 -6.83
C SER A 41 2.75 6.06 -8.00
N ALA A 42 3.32 6.55 -9.11
CA ALA A 42 2.55 6.87 -10.32
C ALA A 42 2.01 5.63 -11.04
N LYS A 43 2.59 4.46 -10.76
CA LYS A 43 2.21 3.18 -11.38
C LYS A 43 1.50 2.24 -10.41
N TYR A 44 1.26 2.69 -9.19
CA TYR A 44 0.73 1.85 -8.11
C TYR A 44 -0.59 1.16 -8.51
N TYR A 45 -1.57 1.92 -8.99
CA TYR A 45 -2.87 1.34 -9.34
C TYR A 45 -2.75 0.31 -10.47
N GLU A 46 -1.96 0.62 -11.51
CA GLU A 46 -1.76 -0.30 -12.64
C GLU A 46 -1.10 -1.61 -12.19
N VAL A 47 -0.09 -1.51 -11.30
CA VAL A 47 0.57 -2.69 -10.75
C VAL A 47 -0.41 -3.51 -9.92
N MET A 48 -1.18 -2.86 -9.05
CA MET A 48 -2.16 -3.54 -8.20
C MET A 48 -3.25 -4.21 -9.02
N GLU A 49 -3.71 -3.55 -10.07
CA GLU A 49 -4.70 -4.10 -11.00
C GLU A 49 -4.15 -5.37 -11.69
N SER A 50 -2.91 -5.33 -12.13
CA SER A 50 -2.26 -6.50 -12.73
C SER A 50 -2.11 -7.65 -11.74
N LEU A 51 -1.74 -7.36 -10.49
CA LEU A 51 -1.65 -8.37 -9.43
C LEU A 51 -3.01 -9.02 -9.16
N ARG A 52 -4.07 -8.23 -9.19
CA ARG A 52 -5.43 -8.72 -8.94
C ARG A 52 -5.96 -9.56 -10.11
N PHE A 53 -5.84 -9.08 -11.33
CA PHE A 53 -6.57 -9.62 -12.47
C PHE A 53 -5.76 -10.46 -13.44
N HIS A 54 -4.43 -10.36 -13.43
CA HIS A 54 -3.63 -11.25 -14.29
C HIS A 54 -3.84 -12.69 -13.85
N GLU A 55 -4.27 -13.56 -14.78
CA GLU A 55 -4.65 -14.94 -14.46
C GLU A 55 -3.52 -15.77 -13.85
N GLY A 56 -2.28 -15.45 -14.19
CA GLY A 56 -1.09 -16.12 -13.64
C GLY A 56 -0.75 -15.67 -12.21
N LEU A 57 -1.33 -14.58 -11.74
CA LEU A 57 -1.08 -13.99 -10.42
C LEU A 57 -2.29 -14.13 -9.51
N ALA A 58 -3.42 -13.57 -9.87
CA ALA A 58 -4.72 -13.74 -9.23
C ALA A 58 -4.69 -13.51 -7.71
N PHE A 59 -4.09 -12.38 -7.28
CA PHE A 59 -4.07 -11.99 -5.87
C PHE A 59 -5.43 -11.43 -5.47
N ASP A 60 -6.32 -12.30 -5.03
CA ASP A 60 -7.73 -12.00 -4.78
C ASP A 60 -8.03 -11.58 -3.35
N TYR A 61 -7.05 -11.59 -2.46
CA TYR A 61 -7.24 -11.23 -1.05
C TYR A 61 -6.19 -10.22 -0.59
N MET A 62 -6.66 -9.12 0.00
CA MET A 62 -5.80 -8.17 0.68
C MET A 62 -5.84 -8.48 2.17
N SER A 63 -4.73 -8.98 2.71
CA SER A 63 -4.65 -9.34 4.12
C SER A 63 -4.31 -8.16 5.01
N GLU A 64 -3.59 -7.16 4.47
CA GLU A 64 -3.13 -6.03 5.27
C GLU A 64 -2.83 -4.82 4.37
N LEU A 65 -3.17 -3.64 4.85
CA LEU A 65 -2.71 -2.37 4.31
C LEU A 65 -2.43 -1.45 5.49
N HIS A 66 -1.20 -0.95 5.58
CA HIS A 66 -0.84 0.05 6.57
C HIS A 66 0.25 0.95 6.01
N ALA A 67 0.66 1.96 6.76
CA ALA A 67 1.72 2.86 6.34
C ALA A 67 2.59 3.25 7.52
N THR A 68 3.78 3.76 7.20
CA THR A 68 4.76 4.20 8.18
C THR A 68 5.32 5.56 7.77
N ASP A 69 5.49 6.44 8.75
CA ASP A 69 6.21 7.70 8.59
C ASP A 69 7.69 7.46 8.89
N PHE A 70 8.52 7.51 7.84
CA PHE A 70 9.99 7.36 7.96
C PHE A 70 10.72 8.69 8.11
N VAL A 71 10.00 9.79 8.33
CA VAL A 71 10.52 11.16 8.42
C VAL A 71 10.95 11.73 7.07
N THR A 72 11.74 11.00 6.31
CA THR A 72 12.16 11.42 4.95
C THR A 72 11.07 11.21 3.92
N HIS A 73 10.21 10.23 4.14
CA HIS A 73 9.12 9.86 3.25
C HIS A 73 8.09 9.05 4.03
N MET A 74 6.91 8.86 3.45
CA MET A 74 5.95 7.87 3.94
C MET A 74 6.00 6.64 3.06
N GLU A 75 5.63 5.48 3.61
CA GLU A 75 5.58 4.24 2.86
C GLU A 75 4.29 3.51 3.15
N VAL A 76 3.53 3.20 2.11
CA VAL A 76 2.37 2.32 2.20
C VAL A 76 2.82 0.89 1.96
N TYR A 77 2.40 -0.01 2.82
CA TYR A 77 2.67 -1.45 2.75
C TYR A 77 1.36 -2.19 2.56
N VAL A 78 1.32 -3.07 1.55
CA VAL A 78 0.15 -3.91 1.27
C VAL A 78 0.60 -5.36 1.18
N HIS A 79 -0.09 -6.25 1.88
CA HIS A 79 0.13 -7.68 1.76
C HIS A 79 -1.06 -8.32 1.05
N LEU A 80 -0.77 -9.03 -0.04
CA LEU A 80 -1.77 -9.69 -0.86
C LEU A 80 -1.55 -11.19 -0.85
N PHE A 81 -2.63 -11.94 -0.94
CA PHE A 81 -2.62 -13.40 -0.99
C PHE A 81 -3.50 -13.90 -2.12
N SER A 82 -3.03 -14.95 -2.80
CA SER A 82 -3.82 -15.66 -3.81
C SER A 82 -4.27 -16.99 -3.24
N TYR A 83 -5.57 -17.16 -3.05
CA TYR A 83 -6.11 -18.42 -2.56
C TYR A 83 -5.94 -19.55 -3.58
N GLY A 84 -6.09 -19.24 -4.85
CA GLY A 84 -5.94 -20.23 -5.92
C GLY A 84 -4.51 -20.72 -6.12
N LYS A 85 -3.56 -19.81 -6.03
CA LYS A 85 -2.13 -20.12 -6.22
C LYS A 85 -1.41 -20.44 -4.91
N LYS A 86 -2.01 -20.11 -3.77
CA LYS A 86 -1.42 -20.23 -2.44
C LYS A 86 -0.07 -19.51 -2.34
N GLN A 87 -0.04 -18.29 -2.84
CA GLN A 87 1.13 -17.42 -2.88
C GLN A 87 0.83 -16.08 -2.24
N SER A 88 1.89 -15.47 -1.68
CA SER A 88 1.83 -14.12 -1.10
C SER A 88 2.73 -13.18 -1.85
N VAL A 89 2.39 -11.89 -1.82
CA VAL A 89 3.26 -10.81 -2.30
C VAL A 89 3.05 -9.60 -1.39
N ALA A 90 4.14 -8.89 -1.11
CA ALA A 90 4.07 -7.60 -0.44
C ALA A 90 4.38 -6.50 -1.44
N VAL A 91 3.67 -5.38 -1.33
CA VAL A 91 3.86 -4.21 -2.17
C VAL A 91 4.18 -3.02 -1.27
N LYS A 92 5.25 -2.30 -1.59
CA LYS A 92 5.66 -1.08 -0.90
C LYS A 92 5.67 0.08 -1.87
N VAL A 93 5.14 1.23 -1.42
CA VAL A 93 5.11 2.45 -2.20
C VAL A 93 5.61 3.59 -1.33
N LYS A 94 6.66 4.28 -1.80
CA LYS A 94 7.15 5.49 -1.13
C LYS A 94 6.37 6.70 -1.62
N LEU A 95 5.97 7.54 -0.68
CA LEU A 95 5.19 8.76 -0.96
C LEU A 95 5.92 9.97 -0.40
N ASP A 96 5.71 11.11 -1.06
CA ASP A 96 6.19 12.39 -0.55
C ASP A 96 5.59 12.66 0.82
N ARG A 97 6.43 12.92 1.80
CA ARG A 97 5.98 13.13 3.18
C ARG A 97 5.16 14.41 3.35
N GLU A 98 5.46 15.44 2.59
CA GLU A 98 4.76 16.72 2.71
C GLU A 98 3.36 16.68 2.08
N ALA A 99 3.19 15.89 1.03
CA ALA A 99 1.90 15.73 0.36
C ALA A 99 1.69 14.26 -0.02
N PRO A 100 1.54 13.36 0.96
CA PRO A 100 1.45 11.93 0.67
C PRO A 100 0.10 11.60 0.05
N GLN A 101 0.14 11.06 -1.16
CA GLN A 101 -1.05 10.66 -1.89
C GLN A 101 -0.76 9.49 -2.82
N VAL A 102 -1.76 8.64 -3.01
CA VAL A 102 -1.70 7.51 -3.91
C VAL A 102 -3.13 7.13 -4.32
N GLU A 103 -3.28 6.43 -5.42
CA GLU A 103 -4.61 5.96 -5.85
C GLU A 103 -5.20 4.96 -4.86
N SER A 104 -6.50 5.07 -4.59
CA SER A 104 -7.23 4.06 -3.82
C SER A 104 -7.30 2.74 -4.59
N VAL A 105 -7.22 1.63 -3.88
CA VAL A 105 -7.40 0.30 -4.47
C VAL A 105 -8.68 -0.39 -3.99
N THR A 106 -9.65 0.39 -3.50
CA THR A 106 -10.97 -0.12 -3.09
C THR A 106 -11.71 -0.77 -4.25
N ALA A 107 -11.50 -0.29 -5.48
CA ALA A 107 -12.09 -0.89 -6.67
C ALA A 107 -11.56 -2.31 -6.95
N LEU A 108 -10.37 -2.62 -6.45
CA LEU A 108 -9.70 -3.92 -6.63
C LEU A 108 -9.99 -4.87 -5.47
N TRP A 109 -10.03 -4.35 -4.24
CA TRP A 109 -10.34 -5.11 -3.03
C TRP A 109 -11.24 -4.28 -2.13
N LYS A 110 -12.44 -4.75 -1.88
CA LYS A 110 -13.37 -4.06 -0.97
C LYS A 110 -12.81 -3.92 0.45
N GLY A 111 -12.00 -4.88 0.85
CA GLY A 111 -11.35 -4.86 2.16
C GLY A 111 -10.33 -3.73 2.35
N ALA A 112 -9.99 -3.00 1.31
CA ALA A 112 -9.11 -1.84 1.41
C ALA A 112 -9.79 -0.60 2.01
N ASP A 113 -11.12 -0.53 2.02
CA ASP A 113 -11.88 0.66 2.43
C ASP A 113 -11.45 1.17 3.81
N TRP A 114 -11.60 0.35 4.84
CA TRP A 114 -11.28 0.74 6.22
C TRP A 114 -9.79 0.97 6.45
N PRO A 115 -8.89 0.08 5.99
CA PRO A 115 -7.45 0.34 6.14
C PRO A 115 -6.98 1.62 5.47
N GLU A 116 -7.54 2.00 4.33
CA GLU A 116 -7.20 3.27 3.68
C GLU A 116 -7.71 4.45 4.49
N ARG A 117 -8.93 4.39 5.01
CA ARG A 117 -9.46 5.44 5.89
C ARG A 117 -8.64 5.58 7.17
N GLU A 118 -8.28 4.46 7.79
CA GLU A 118 -7.45 4.44 9.01
C GLU A 118 -6.09 5.07 8.74
N THR A 119 -5.46 4.73 7.63
CA THR A 119 -4.17 5.28 7.21
C THR A 119 -4.26 6.78 6.94
N TYR A 120 -5.33 7.22 6.28
CA TYR A 120 -5.61 8.64 6.09
C TYR A 120 -5.78 9.35 7.44
N ASP A 121 -6.61 8.79 8.31
CA ASP A 121 -6.94 9.39 9.61
C ASP A 121 -5.68 9.61 10.47
N LEU A 122 -4.82 8.59 10.54
CA LEU A 122 -3.69 8.59 11.46
C LEU A 122 -2.40 9.20 10.87
N LEU A 123 -2.22 9.18 9.54
CA LEU A 123 -1.00 9.64 8.88
C LEU A 123 -1.21 10.74 7.85
N GLY A 124 -2.45 11.01 7.46
CA GLY A 124 -2.76 12.05 6.48
C GLY A 124 -2.49 11.65 5.04
N ILE A 125 -2.36 10.36 4.74
CA ILE A 125 -2.17 9.89 3.37
C ILE A 125 -3.51 9.95 2.63
N VAL A 126 -3.55 10.66 1.50
CA VAL A 126 -4.76 10.77 0.69
C VAL A 126 -4.81 9.62 -0.32
N PHE A 127 -5.88 8.84 -0.26
CA PHE A 127 -6.15 7.78 -1.22
C PHE A 127 -7.13 8.30 -2.28
N LYS A 128 -6.60 8.72 -3.42
CA LYS A 128 -7.40 9.34 -4.49
C LYS A 128 -8.40 8.35 -5.06
N GLY A 129 -9.64 8.80 -5.22
CA GLY A 129 -10.71 7.95 -5.75
C GLY A 129 -11.37 7.06 -4.71
N HIS A 130 -11.00 7.16 -3.44
CA HIS A 130 -11.70 6.44 -2.38
C HIS A 130 -13.16 6.88 -2.32
N PRO A 131 -14.13 5.95 -2.18
CA PRO A 131 -15.55 6.31 -2.20
C PRO A 131 -15.98 7.27 -1.09
N ASN A 132 -15.34 7.19 0.07
CA ASN A 132 -15.68 8.04 1.22
C ASN A 132 -14.47 8.13 2.16
N LEU A 133 -13.46 8.91 1.75
CA LEU A 133 -12.24 9.09 2.55
C LEU A 133 -12.53 10.05 3.70
N SER A 134 -12.86 9.48 4.84
CA SER A 134 -13.21 10.22 6.08
C SER A 134 -12.54 9.56 7.27
N ARG A 135 -12.46 10.32 8.36
CA ARG A 135 -11.88 9.79 9.60
C ARG A 135 -12.69 8.62 10.13
N ILE A 136 -12.04 7.72 10.84
CA ILE A 136 -12.64 6.51 11.36
C ILE A 136 -12.38 6.32 12.86
N LEU A 137 -11.15 6.59 13.31
CA LEU A 137 -10.75 6.46 14.71
C LEU A 137 -10.82 7.78 15.47
N MET A 138 -10.47 8.88 14.80
CA MET A 138 -10.53 10.21 15.39
C MET A 138 -11.86 10.90 15.06
N PRO A 139 -12.33 11.82 15.91
CA PRO A 139 -13.50 12.63 15.58
C PRO A 139 -13.30 13.44 14.31
N ASP A 140 -14.37 13.73 13.59
CA ASP A 140 -14.31 14.45 12.32
C ASP A 140 -13.66 15.84 12.44
N ASP A 141 -13.82 16.48 13.61
CA ASP A 141 -13.25 17.80 13.88
C ASP A 141 -11.84 17.76 14.47
N TRP A 142 -11.24 16.57 14.59
CA TRP A 142 -9.88 16.45 15.12
C TRP A 142 -8.87 17.11 14.19
N ILE A 143 -7.91 17.84 14.77
CA ILE A 143 -6.87 18.54 14.03
C ILE A 143 -5.59 17.71 14.04
N GLY A 144 -5.06 17.45 12.84
CA GLY A 144 -3.82 16.71 12.64
C GLY A 144 -4.01 15.20 12.53
N HIS A 145 -2.89 14.51 12.37
CA HIS A 145 -2.83 13.08 12.13
C HIS A 145 -1.87 12.45 13.15
N PRO A 146 -2.42 11.73 14.15
CA PRO A 146 -1.66 11.38 15.38
C PRO A 146 -0.43 10.49 15.19
N LEU A 147 -0.34 9.69 14.13
CA LEU A 147 0.81 8.82 13.93
C LEU A 147 1.94 9.48 13.14
N ARG A 148 1.74 10.70 12.65
CA ARG A 148 2.86 11.44 12.04
C ARG A 148 3.89 11.78 13.11
N LYS A 149 5.16 11.67 12.79
CA LYS A 149 6.26 11.95 13.73
C LYS A 149 6.41 13.44 14.04
N ASP A 150 5.81 14.31 13.21
CA ASP A 150 5.75 15.75 13.46
C ASP A 150 4.46 16.19 14.14
N TYR A 151 3.62 15.24 14.53
CA TYR A 151 2.35 15.55 15.21
C TYR A 151 2.61 16.10 16.61
N GLU A 152 2.00 17.25 16.89
CA GLU A 152 1.97 17.86 18.22
C GLU A 152 0.56 17.79 18.76
N PRO A 153 0.35 17.15 19.93
CA PRO A 153 -0.97 17.07 20.53
C PRO A 153 -1.54 18.47 20.77
N TYR A 154 -2.82 18.61 20.49
CA TYR A 154 -3.53 19.85 20.80
C TYR A 154 -3.65 19.95 22.32
N ASP A 155 -2.97 20.94 22.91
CA ASP A 155 -3.07 21.21 24.33
C ASP A 155 -4.45 21.81 24.61
N VAL A 156 -5.34 20.99 25.15
CA VAL A 156 -6.57 21.50 25.74
C VAL A 156 -6.18 21.98 27.12
N GLU A 157 -6.01 23.28 27.29
CA GLU A 157 -5.90 23.85 28.62
C GLU A 157 -7.21 23.60 29.36
N VAL A 158 -7.06 22.88 30.46
CA VAL A 158 -8.19 22.58 31.34
C VAL A 158 -8.42 23.78 32.26
#